data_efba6b221661a02c6f5b375abb906b16
#
_entry.id   efba6b221661a02c6f5b375abb906b16
#
_cell.length_a   1.000
_cell.length_b   1.000
_cell.length_c   1.000
_cell.angle_alpha   90.00
_cell.angle_beta   90.00
_cell.angle_gamma   90.00
#
_symmetry.space_group_name_H-M   'P 1'
#
loop_
_entity.id
_entity.type
_entity.pdbx_description
1 polymer ?
#
loop_
_entity_poly.entity_id
_entity_poly.type
_entity_poly.pdbx_seq_one_letter_code
_entity_poly.pdbx_strand_id
1 'polypeptide(L)'
;MSGMSGSHAVSQESEHVLFAVRGSCDMCKERIEKAAKGVNGVLSAHWDKDTQMIHLQYDPQKTSPKAISKAIAKVGHDTDMDKADKAVYDKLPACCHYR
;
A
#
# COMPACT_ATOMS: atom_id res chain seq x y z
N MET A 1 23.62 -8.84 27.06
CA MET A 1 23.27 -8.51 26.66
C MET A 1 22.79 -8.43 26.11
N SER A 2 23.08 -8.27 26.09
CA SER A 2 22.62 -7.93 25.43
C SER A 2 22.11 -7.88 24.81
N GLY A 3 22.29 -7.85 24.77
CA GLY A 3 21.74 -7.50 23.97
C GLY A 3 21.22 -7.88 23.45
N MET A 4 21.38 -7.83 23.44
CA MET A 4 20.83 -7.84 22.81
C MET A 4 20.03 -7.63 22.50
N SER A 5 20.15 -7.38 22.74
CA SER A 5 19.31 -7.01 22.43
C SER A 5 18.80 -6.55 21.80
N GLY A 6 19.00 -6.24 21.97
CA GLY A 6 18.40 -5.32 21.24
C GLY A 6 18.12 -5.54 19.91
N SER A 7 18.82 -5.96 19.42
CA SER A 7 18.61 -6.07 18.12
C SER A 7 17.37 -6.72 17.76
N HIS A 8 16.93 -7.34 18.48
CA HIS A 8 15.84 -7.93 18.16
C HIS A 8 14.76 -7.09 18.06
N ALA A 9 14.76 -6.16 18.70
CA ALA A 9 13.74 -5.19 18.60
C ALA A 9 13.59 -4.65 17.23
N VAL A 10 14.60 -4.62 16.50
CA VAL A 10 14.54 -4.13 15.15
C VAL A 10 13.56 -4.90 14.31
N SER A 11 13.62 -6.21 14.36
CA SER A 11 12.71 -6.99 13.56
C SER A 11 11.28 -6.85 14.04
N GLN A 12 11.11 -6.51 15.29
CA GLN A 12 9.79 -6.34 15.83
C GLN A 12 9.17 -5.02 15.51
N GLU A 13 9.95 -4.10 14.95
CA GLU A 13 9.44 -2.80 14.60
C GLU A 13 8.71 -2.78 13.27
N SER A 14 8.73 -3.86 12.53
CA SER A 14 7.97 -3.90 11.31
C SER A 14 6.68 -4.68 11.52
N GLU A 15 5.62 -4.25 10.85
CA GLU A 15 4.34 -4.94 10.90
C GLU A 15 3.89 -5.27 9.51
N HIS A 16 3.09 -6.31 9.40
CA HIS A 16 2.57 -6.80 8.16
C HIS A 16 1.06 -6.59 8.14
N VAL A 17 0.54 -6.03 7.05
CA VAL A 17 -0.88 -5.79 6.93
C VAL A 17 -1.34 -6.16 5.53
N LEU A 18 -2.58 -6.59 5.44
CA LEU A 18 -3.28 -6.90 4.20
C LEU A 18 -4.53 -6.05 4.14
N PHE A 19 -4.79 -5.41 2.99
CA PHE A 19 -6.11 -4.82 2.79
C PHE A 19 -6.42 -4.79 1.29
N ALA A 20 -7.70 -4.58 0.99
CA ALA A 20 -8.16 -4.61 -0.40
C ALA A 20 -7.84 -3.30 -1.10
N VAL A 21 -7.37 -3.40 -2.34
CA VAL A 21 -7.12 -2.26 -3.22
C VAL A 21 -7.63 -2.64 -4.60
N ARG A 22 -8.45 -1.80 -5.19
CA ARG A 22 -9.06 -2.10 -6.47
C ARG A 22 -8.18 -1.69 -7.63
N GLY A 23 -8.04 -2.58 -8.58
CA GLY A 23 -7.28 -2.35 -9.80
C GLY A 23 -7.65 -3.41 -10.82
N SER A 24 -7.11 -3.32 -12.03
CA SER A 24 -7.54 -4.23 -13.09
C SER A 24 -6.41 -4.77 -13.96
N CYS A 25 -5.20 -4.22 -13.88
CA CYS A 25 -4.14 -4.64 -14.79
C CYS A 25 -2.77 -4.48 -14.16
N ASP A 26 -1.73 -4.90 -14.90
CA ASP A 26 -0.36 -4.81 -14.41
C ASP A 26 0.11 -3.38 -14.21
N MET A 27 -0.41 -2.45 -15.00
CA MET A 27 -0.10 -1.03 -14.80
C MET A 27 -0.66 -0.53 -13.48
N CYS A 28 -1.83 -1.05 -13.09
CA CYS A 28 -2.40 -0.74 -11.79
C CYS A 28 -1.53 -1.27 -10.68
N LYS A 29 -1.02 -2.50 -10.85
CA LYS A 29 -0.12 -3.09 -9.87
C LYS A 29 1.09 -2.21 -9.64
N GLU A 30 1.73 -1.75 -10.71
CA GLU A 30 2.91 -0.90 -10.59
C GLU A 30 2.57 0.41 -9.89
N ARG A 31 1.45 1.03 -10.28
CA ARG A 31 1.03 2.30 -9.69
C ARG A 31 0.72 2.16 -8.21
N ILE A 32 -0.01 1.11 -7.86
CA ILE A 32 -0.39 0.85 -6.47
C ILE A 32 0.85 0.61 -5.61
N GLU A 33 1.75 -0.24 -6.09
CA GLU A 33 2.95 -0.57 -5.33
C GLU A 33 3.87 0.63 -5.20
N LYS A 34 4.00 1.42 -6.26
CA LYS A 34 4.83 2.61 -6.23
C LYS A 34 4.29 3.64 -5.25
N ALA A 35 2.97 3.84 -5.25
CA ALA A 35 2.36 4.77 -4.32
C ALA A 35 2.58 4.33 -2.88
N ALA A 36 2.41 3.03 -2.61
CA ALA A 36 2.61 2.51 -1.26
C ALA A 36 4.08 2.65 -0.83
N LYS A 37 4.99 2.28 -1.72
CA LYS A 37 6.43 2.35 -1.39
C LYS A 37 6.91 3.78 -1.22
N GLY A 38 6.21 4.74 -1.80
CA GLY A 38 6.56 6.14 -1.64
C GLY A 38 6.22 6.70 -0.26
N VAL A 39 5.47 5.97 0.55
CA VAL A 39 5.16 6.41 1.90
C VAL A 39 6.35 6.09 2.80
N ASN A 40 6.85 7.10 3.52
CA ASN A 40 7.97 6.90 4.41
C ASN A 40 7.60 5.89 5.49
N GLY A 41 8.41 4.87 5.64
CA GLY A 41 8.16 3.81 6.60
C GLY A 41 7.67 2.51 5.98
N VAL A 42 7.32 2.51 4.70
CA VAL A 42 6.94 1.26 4.02
C VAL A 42 8.21 0.54 3.59
N LEU A 43 8.32 -0.71 4.00
CA LEU A 43 9.49 -1.55 3.73
C LEU A 43 9.27 -2.41 2.49
N SER A 44 8.07 -2.89 2.27
CA SER A 44 7.74 -3.66 1.08
C SER A 44 6.25 -3.51 0.75
N ALA A 45 5.92 -3.65 -0.52
CA ALA A 45 4.54 -3.57 -0.98
C ALA A 45 4.38 -4.51 -2.16
N HIS A 46 3.36 -5.36 -2.09
CA HIS A 46 3.05 -6.30 -3.17
C HIS A 46 1.53 -6.38 -3.32
N TRP A 47 1.02 -6.01 -4.49
CA TRP A 47 -0.40 -6.07 -4.79
C TRP A 47 -0.68 -7.28 -5.68
N ASP A 48 -1.67 -8.08 -5.29
CA ASP A 48 -2.06 -9.27 -6.02
C ASP A 48 -3.31 -8.95 -6.85
N LYS A 49 -3.18 -9.06 -8.16
CA LYS A 49 -4.27 -8.74 -9.08
C LYS A 49 -5.45 -9.70 -8.92
N ASP A 50 -5.17 -10.96 -8.62
CA ASP A 50 -6.23 -11.96 -8.52
C ASP A 50 -7.08 -11.80 -7.27
N THR A 51 -6.45 -11.51 -6.14
CA THR A 51 -7.17 -11.34 -4.89
C THR A 51 -7.56 -9.89 -4.63
N GLN A 52 -6.96 -8.95 -5.35
CA GLN A 52 -7.16 -7.52 -5.15
C GLN A 52 -6.70 -7.07 -3.77
N MET A 53 -5.70 -7.76 -3.22
CA MET A 53 -5.18 -7.46 -1.89
C MET A 53 -3.75 -6.97 -2.00
N ILE A 54 -3.41 -5.97 -1.19
CA ILE A 54 -2.03 -5.53 -1.06
C ILE A 54 -1.43 -6.09 0.23
N HIS A 55 -0.22 -6.62 0.10
CA HIS A 55 0.56 -7.12 1.22
C HIS A 55 1.62 -6.08 1.51
N LEU A 56 1.62 -5.56 2.73
CA LEU A 56 2.53 -4.49 3.10
C LEU A 56 3.32 -4.88 4.33
N GLN A 57 4.58 -4.46 4.33
CA GLN A 57 5.40 -4.49 5.53
C GLN A 57 5.84 -3.07 5.80
N TYR A 58 5.65 -2.58 7.00
CA TYR A 58 5.90 -1.17 7.31
C TYR A 58 6.37 -0.99 8.74
N ASP A 59 6.97 0.16 8.99
CA ASP A 59 7.40 0.55 10.33
C ASP A 59 6.25 1.31 11.00
N PRO A 60 5.64 0.73 12.06
CA PRO A 60 4.48 1.37 12.68
C PRO A 60 4.79 2.67 13.39
N GLN A 61 6.07 2.95 13.62
CA GLN A 61 6.45 4.23 14.19
C GLN A 61 6.52 5.35 13.17
N LYS A 62 6.57 5.01 11.88
CA LYS A 62 6.69 6.00 10.81
C LYS A 62 5.41 6.17 10.01
N THR A 63 4.60 5.14 9.93
CA THR A 63 3.39 5.21 9.12
C THR A 63 2.34 4.24 9.67
N SER A 64 1.21 4.17 8.98
CA SER A 64 0.11 3.31 9.37
C SER A 64 -0.61 2.82 8.12
N PRO A 65 -1.40 1.75 8.22
CA PRO A 65 -2.20 1.30 7.07
C PRO A 65 -3.10 2.41 6.52
N LYS A 66 -3.64 3.25 7.38
CA LYS A 66 -4.50 4.35 6.95
C LYS A 66 -3.75 5.35 6.10
N ALA A 67 -2.53 5.71 6.50
CA ALA A 67 -1.71 6.64 5.72
C ALA A 67 -1.33 6.06 4.38
N ILE A 68 -1.02 4.76 4.35
CA ILE A 68 -0.66 4.07 3.12
C ILE A 68 -1.88 3.99 2.19
N SER A 69 -3.04 3.67 2.75
CA SER A 69 -4.30 3.61 2.01
C SER A 69 -4.61 4.95 1.36
N LYS A 70 -4.42 6.05 2.08
CA LYS A 70 -4.65 7.39 1.53
C LYS A 70 -3.72 7.69 0.36
N ALA A 71 -2.47 7.28 0.45
CA ALA A 71 -1.52 7.49 -0.63
C ALA A 71 -1.93 6.72 -1.88
N ILE A 72 -2.45 5.51 -1.70
CA ILE A 72 -2.94 4.70 -2.81
C ILE A 72 -4.18 5.34 -3.44
N ALA A 73 -5.10 5.82 -2.62
CA ALA A 73 -6.31 6.47 -3.11
C ALA A 73 -5.98 7.73 -3.89
N LYS A 74 -4.93 8.44 -3.52
CA LYS A 74 -4.53 9.67 -4.20
C LYS A 74 -4.09 9.42 -5.64
N VAL A 75 -3.65 8.23 -5.97
CA VAL A 75 -3.27 7.91 -7.35
C VAL A 75 -4.39 7.24 -8.13
N GLY A 76 -5.59 7.16 -7.55
CA GLY A 76 -6.78 6.76 -8.27
C GLY A 76 -7.33 5.38 -7.96
N HIS A 77 -6.81 4.70 -6.93
CA HIS A 77 -7.24 3.33 -6.60
C HIS A 77 -7.97 3.30 -5.26
N ASP A 78 -9.20 2.77 -5.27
CA ASP A 78 -9.99 2.63 -4.06
C ASP A 78 -9.38 1.55 -3.18
N THR A 79 -9.43 1.78 -1.87
CA THR A 79 -9.10 0.76 -0.88
C THR A 79 -10.36 0.49 -0.05
N ASP A 80 -10.29 -0.49 0.86
CA ASP A 80 -11.42 -0.71 1.77
C ASP A 80 -11.51 0.35 2.85
N MET A 81 -10.54 1.27 2.94
CA MET A 81 -10.56 2.36 3.90
C MET A 81 -10.78 3.73 3.26
N ASP A 82 -10.39 3.89 2.01
CA ASP A 82 -10.44 5.19 1.34
C ASP A 82 -10.91 5.03 -0.09
N LYS A 83 -11.61 6.05 -0.59
CA LYS A 83 -12.09 6.07 -1.96
C LYS A 83 -11.32 7.11 -2.75
N ALA A 84 -10.93 6.75 -3.97
CA ALA A 84 -10.24 7.69 -4.84
C ALA A 84 -11.21 8.75 -5.34
N ASP A 85 -10.71 9.97 -5.51
CA ASP A 85 -11.47 11.05 -6.13
C ASP A 85 -11.82 10.66 -7.55
N LYS A 86 -13.06 10.97 -7.93
CA LYS A 86 -13.51 10.70 -9.29
C LYS A 86 -12.61 11.35 -10.33
N ALA A 87 -12.16 12.58 -10.08
CA ALA A 87 -11.30 13.29 -11.01
C ALA A 87 -9.97 12.57 -11.22
N VAL A 88 -9.40 12.01 -10.17
CA VAL A 88 -8.15 11.26 -10.26
C VAL A 88 -8.40 9.93 -10.96
N TYR A 89 -9.47 9.23 -10.57
CA TYR A 89 -9.83 7.98 -11.21
C TYR A 89 -10.04 8.13 -12.71
N ASP A 90 -10.73 9.20 -13.12
CA ASP A 90 -11.05 9.43 -14.52
C ASP A 90 -9.80 9.65 -15.38
N LYS A 91 -8.69 10.05 -14.75
CA LYS A 91 -7.44 10.26 -15.46
C LYS A 91 -6.63 8.99 -15.64
N LEU A 92 -7.06 7.89 -15.02
CA LEU A 92 -6.34 6.63 -15.18
C LEU A 92 -6.46 6.14 -16.63
N PRO A 93 -5.45 5.41 -17.12
CA PRO A 93 -5.59 4.74 -18.42
C PRO A 93 -6.81 3.83 -18.42
N ALA A 94 -7.39 3.61 -19.60
CA ALA A 94 -8.61 2.82 -19.73
C ALA A 94 -8.44 1.43 -19.11
N CYS A 95 -7.26 0.82 -19.24
CA CYS A 95 -7.01 -0.52 -18.69
C CYS A 95 -7.02 -0.54 -17.18
N CYS A 96 -6.94 0.63 -16.52
CA CYS A 96 -6.96 0.73 -15.07
C CYS A 96 -8.32 1.13 -14.51
N HIS A 97 -9.32 1.27 -15.36
CA HIS A 97 -10.67 1.60 -14.91
C HIS A 97 -11.33 0.32 -14.38
N TYR A 98 -11.57 0.28 -13.08
CA TYR A 98 -12.12 -0.88 -12.39
C TYR A 98 -13.54 -0.64 -11.86
N ARG A 99 -14.05 0.57 -11.97
CA ARG A 99 -15.41 0.92 -11.55
C ARG A 99 -16.42 0.63 -12.63
#